data_2c0b991a45e2a87f784b609e5329698a
#
_entry.id   2c0b991a45e2a87f784b609e5329698a
#
_cell.length_a   1.000
_cell.length_b   1.000
_cell.length_c   1.000
_cell.angle_alpha   90.00
_cell.angle_beta   90.00
_cell.angle_gamma   90.00
#
_symmetry.space_group_name_H-M   'P 1'
#
loop_
_entity.id
_entity.type
_entity.pdbx_description
1 polymer ?
#
loop_
_entity_poly.entity_id
_entity_poly.type
_entity_poly.pdbx_seq_one_letter_code
_entity_poly.pdbx_strand_id
1 'polypeptide(L)'
;MSFSSVTVGAASISQAGIQAGSQKITNVAPGTISETSTDAVNGSQLYQTNQAVQQNSDDISKLYNRSAELNRKIHRAGAHAAALAALHPLDFDENHRVSASLGLGQYHSSGAAALGIFVRPTENFMVSLGGSIASGSDLMGNLGVHYRFGGDSVRVNKTELTQQVSTLTAENRDLSAKLASSNSKLEAATSKIDSLMERIHAIEAKLNMK
;
A
#
# COMPACT_ATOMS: atom_id res chain seq x y z
N MET A 1 38.23 16.87 81.78
CA MET A 1 38.46 18.08 80.96
C MET A 1 37.64 17.99 79.68
N SER A 2 36.75 18.91 79.43
CA SER A 2 35.99 18.99 78.18
C SER A 2 36.60 20.11 77.33
N PHE A 3 36.98 19.84 76.10
CA PHE A 3 37.42 20.85 75.14
C PHE A 3 36.23 21.36 74.31
N SER A 4 36.08 22.67 74.25
CA SER A 4 35.01 23.26 73.36
C SER A 4 35.38 23.22 71.90
N SER A 5 36.66 23.19 71.56
CA SER A 5 37.19 23.01 70.20
C SER A 5 38.67 22.65 70.21
N VAL A 6 39.12 21.98 69.11
CA VAL A 6 40.54 21.78 68.81
C VAL A 6 40.80 22.46 67.47
N THR A 7 41.81 23.32 67.37
CA THR A 7 42.22 24.04 66.16
C THR A 7 43.67 23.75 65.84
N VAL A 8 43.95 23.37 64.60
CA VAL A 8 45.33 23.15 64.10
C VAL A 8 45.43 23.91 62.76
N GLY A 9 46.08 25.06 62.78
CA GLY A 9 46.12 25.95 61.66
C GLY A 9 44.72 26.46 61.26
N ALA A 10 44.29 26.26 60.03
CA ALA A 10 42.96 26.59 59.54
C ALA A 10 41.91 25.48 59.76
N ALA A 11 42.31 24.29 60.18
CA ALA A 11 41.39 23.17 60.46
C ALA A 11 40.94 23.21 61.95
N SER A 12 39.66 22.89 62.18
CA SER A 12 39.10 22.80 63.52
C SER A 12 38.04 21.71 63.67
N ILE A 13 37.93 21.20 64.92
CA ILE A 13 36.88 20.27 65.40
C ILE A 13 36.15 20.93 66.53
N SER A 14 34.86 21.12 66.46
CA SER A 14 34.00 21.75 67.44
C SER A 14 32.62 21.08 67.48
N GLN A 15 31.73 21.58 68.36
CA GLN A 15 30.31 21.13 68.34
C GLN A 15 29.62 21.41 67.04
N ALA A 16 30.09 22.32 66.20
CA ALA A 16 29.58 22.62 64.89
C ALA A 16 30.07 21.64 63.82
N GLY A 17 30.93 20.68 64.15
CA GLY A 17 31.48 19.68 63.25
C GLY A 17 32.96 19.86 62.95
N ILE A 18 33.43 19.28 61.84
CA ILE A 18 34.82 19.30 61.38
C ILE A 18 34.95 20.33 60.27
N GLN A 19 35.81 21.32 60.43
CA GLN A 19 36.22 22.28 59.41
C GLN A 19 37.62 21.93 58.92
N ALA A 20 37.73 21.54 57.67
CA ALA A 20 39.03 21.16 57.09
C ALA A 20 39.90 22.37 56.67
N GLY A 21 39.38 23.59 56.71
CA GLY A 21 40.14 24.82 56.41
C GLY A 21 40.65 24.85 54.96
N SER A 22 39.83 24.38 53.99
CA SER A 22 40.19 24.23 52.55
C SER A 22 41.26 23.18 52.25
N GLN A 23 41.58 22.31 53.23
CA GLN A 23 42.52 21.20 53.07
C GLN A 23 41.79 19.94 52.61
N LYS A 24 42.53 19.05 51.96
CA LYS A 24 41.98 17.72 51.57
C LYS A 24 41.89 16.85 52.85
N ILE A 25 40.75 16.19 52.99
CA ILE A 25 40.62 15.09 53.96
C ILE A 25 41.06 13.82 53.21
N THR A 26 42.16 13.21 53.62
CA THR A 26 42.73 12.02 53.00
C THR A 26 42.52 10.79 53.88
N ASN A 27 42.67 9.61 53.25
CA ASN A 27 42.53 8.32 53.97
C ASN A 27 41.12 8.08 54.54
N VAL A 28 40.09 8.58 53.84
CA VAL A 28 38.70 8.33 54.17
C VAL A 28 38.34 6.92 53.72
N ALA A 29 37.90 6.05 54.60
CA ALA A 29 37.39 4.73 54.26
C ALA A 29 36.13 4.86 53.41
N PRO A 30 35.78 3.85 52.56
CA PRO A 30 34.50 3.84 51.86
C PRO A 30 33.31 3.91 52.84
N GLY A 31 32.44 4.88 52.64
CA GLY A 31 31.22 5.02 53.43
C GLY A 31 30.12 4.04 52.93
N THR A 32 29.18 3.72 53.81
CA THR A 32 27.99 2.95 53.43
C THR A 32 27.13 3.78 52.50
N ILE A 33 26.77 3.23 51.34
CA ILE A 33 25.86 3.90 50.40
C ILE A 33 24.46 3.33 50.61
N SER A 34 23.59 4.09 51.29
CA SER A 34 22.19 3.76 51.50
C SER A 34 21.35 5.02 51.65
N GLU A 35 20.03 4.90 51.61
CA GLU A 35 19.08 6.00 51.78
C GLU A 35 19.23 6.73 53.08
N THR A 36 19.62 6.01 54.15
CA THR A 36 19.72 6.53 55.52
C THR A 36 21.16 6.73 56.01
N SER A 37 22.14 6.51 55.13
CA SER A 37 23.54 6.66 55.50
C SER A 37 23.91 8.13 55.72
N THR A 38 24.69 8.35 56.77
CA THR A 38 25.32 9.65 57.10
C THR A 38 26.82 9.59 56.90
N ASP A 39 27.37 8.52 56.33
CA ASP A 39 28.79 8.33 56.11
C ASP A 39 29.33 9.29 55.03
N ALA A 40 30.58 9.72 55.18
CA ALA A 40 31.27 10.44 54.13
C ALA A 40 31.59 9.53 52.95
N VAL A 41 31.37 9.99 51.75
CA VAL A 41 31.71 9.29 50.50
C VAL A 41 33.12 9.71 50.06
N ASN A 42 33.96 8.75 49.69
CA ASN A 42 35.30 9.04 49.19
C ASN A 42 35.33 9.11 47.64
N GLY A 43 36.43 9.62 47.08
CA GLY A 43 36.61 9.82 45.65
C GLY A 43 36.50 8.55 44.80
N SER A 44 36.84 7.36 45.34
CA SER A 44 36.72 6.12 44.59
C SER A 44 35.26 5.69 44.36
N GLN A 45 34.40 5.92 45.36
CA GLN A 45 32.96 5.65 45.25
C GLN A 45 32.30 6.58 44.22
N LEU A 46 32.63 7.87 44.23
CA LEU A 46 32.16 8.84 43.25
C LEU A 46 32.70 8.52 41.86
N TYR A 47 33.95 8.06 41.73
CA TYR A 47 34.51 7.65 40.44
C TYR A 47 33.71 6.47 39.80
N GLN A 48 33.38 5.45 40.62
CA GLN A 48 32.55 4.33 40.15
C GLN A 48 31.16 4.79 39.68
N THR A 49 30.54 5.71 40.41
CA THR A 49 29.25 6.29 40.02
C THR A 49 29.38 7.04 38.68
N ASN A 50 30.44 7.86 38.52
CA ASN A 50 30.68 8.59 37.29
C ASN A 50 30.94 7.65 36.08
N GLN A 51 31.61 6.52 36.29
CA GLN A 51 31.76 5.50 35.23
C GLN A 51 30.42 4.91 34.85
N ALA A 52 29.55 4.58 35.80
CA ALA A 52 28.20 4.07 35.49
C ALA A 52 27.35 5.10 34.74
N VAL A 53 27.45 6.39 35.12
CA VAL A 53 26.77 7.49 34.43
C VAL A 53 27.28 7.61 32.97
N GLN A 54 28.61 7.52 32.75
CA GLN A 54 29.18 7.55 31.41
C GLN A 54 28.69 6.38 30.57
N GLN A 55 28.67 5.17 31.13
CA GLN A 55 28.16 3.98 30.44
C GLN A 55 26.69 4.12 30.06
N ASN A 56 25.85 4.66 30.95
CA ASN A 56 24.45 4.93 30.68
C ASN A 56 24.30 5.95 29.52
N SER A 57 25.13 6.99 29.47
CA SER A 57 25.16 7.96 28.39
C SER A 57 25.48 7.30 27.05
N ASP A 58 26.47 6.41 27.01
CA ASP A 58 26.86 5.67 25.82
C ASP A 58 25.75 4.73 25.36
N ASP A 59 25.10 4.04 26.29
CA ASP A 59 23.99 3.12 25.98
C ASP A 59 22.75 3.86 25.50
N ILE A 60 22.43 5.03 26.07
CA ILE A 60 21.39 5.92 25.59
C ILE A 60 21.67 6.33 24.11
N SER A 61 22.91 6.71 23.80
CA SER A 61 23.32 7.08 22.44
C SER A 61 23.14 5.91 21.45
N LYS A 62 23.52 4.68 21.85
CA LYS A 62 23.30 3.46 21.05
C LYS A 62 21.81 3.20 20.83
N LEU A 63 20.96 3.37 21.86
CA LEU A 63 19.52 3.21 21.76
C LEU A 63 18.88 4.23 20.79
N TYR A 64 19.30 5.49 20.82
CA TYR A 64 18.83 6.49 19.85
C TYR A 64 19.18 6.11 18.43
N ASN A 65 20.42 5.67 18.18
CA ASN A 65 20.85 5.24 16.84
C ASN A 65 20.07 4.02 16.36
N ARG A 66 19.84 3.05 17.23
CA ARG A 66 19.05 1.85 16.93
C ARG A 66 17.58 2.18 16.65
N SER A 67 16.99 3.09 17.40
CA SER A 67 15.63 3.57 17.20
C SER A 67 15.48 4.25 15.82
N ALA A 68 16.43 5.10 15.45
CA ALA A 68 16.47 5.75 14.15
C ALA A 68 16.60 4.72 12.99
N GLU A 69 17.41 3.68 13.18
CA GLU A 69 17.55 2.59 12.22
C GLU A 69 16.25 1.77 12.07
N LEU A 70 15.61 1.43 13.19
CA LEU A 70 14.33 0.73 13.19
C LEU A 70 13.24 1.55 12.47
N ASN A 71 13.16 2.84 12.71
CA ASN A 71 12.22 3.71 12.02
C ASN A 71 12.46 3.70 10.51
N ARG A 72 13.72 3.75 10.04
CA ARG A 72 14.02 3.64 8.61
C ARG A 72 13.60 2.28 8.04
N LYS A 73 13.80 1.17 8.77
CA LYS A 73 13.34 -0.16 8.36
C LYS A 73 11.82 -0.24 8.28
N ILE A 74 11.10 0.35 9.24
CA ILE A 74 9.64 0.43 9.23
C ILE A 74 9.14 1.23 8.01
N HIS A 75 9.75 2.38 7.72
CA HIS A 75 9.37 3.19 6.55
C HIS A 75 9.60 2.42 5.24
N ARG A 76 10.70 1.69 5.10
CA ARG A 76 10.96 0.85 3.94
C ARG A 76 9.97 -0.31 3.83
N ALA A 77 9.68 -1.00 4.93
CA ALA A 77 8.68 -2.08 4.95
C ALA A 77 7.29 -1.56 4.54
N GLY A 78 6.90 -0.38 5.01
CA GLY A 78 5.66 0.28 4.59
C GLY A 78 5.64 0.62 3.09
N ALA A 79 6.76 1.12 2.56
CA ALA A 79 6.88 1.41 1.12
C ALA A 79 6.81 0.13 0.27
N HIS A 80 7.47 -0.96 0.69
CA HIS A 80 7.36 -2.27 0.05
C HIS A 80 5.91 -2.78 0.05
N ALA A 81 5.23 -2.71 1.19
CA ALA A 81 3.85 -3.15 1.31
C ALA A 81 2.93 -2.35 0.38
N ALA A 82 3.10 -1.03 0.31
CA ALA A 82 2.33 -0.17 -0.60
C ALA A 82 2.61 -0.50 -2.08
N ALA A 83 3.87 -0.73 -2.47
CA ALA A 83 4.24 -1.10 -3.83
C ALA A 83 3.69 -2.47 -4.24
N LEU A 84 3.77 -3.48 -3.34
CA LEU A 84 3.22 -4.81 -3.58
C LEU A 84 1.68 -4.81 -3.61
N ALA A 85 1.03 -3.98 -2.80
CA ALA A 85 -0.42 -3.81 -2.81
C ALA A 85 -0.93 -3.13 -4.10
N ALA A 86 -0.09 -2.36 -4.79
CA ALA A 86 -0.42 -1.75 -6.07
C ALA A 86 -0.38 -2.75 -7.25
N LEU A 87 0.12 -3.98 -7.03
CA LEU A 87 0.16 -5.02 -8.06
C LEU A 87 -1.23 -5.64 -8.24
N HIS A 88 -1.84 -5.41 -9.38
CA HIS A 88 -3.14 -5.97 -9.73
C HIS A 88 -3.05 -6.80 -11.02
N PRO A 89 -3.62 -8.00 -11.04
CA PRO A 89 -3.73 -8.77 -12.28
C PRO A 89 -4.74 -8.12 -13.23
N LEU A 90 -4.53 -8.27 -14.52
CA LEU A 90 -5.55 -7.96 -15.52
C LEU A 90 -6.70 -8.97 -15.45
N ASP A 91 -7.83 -8.64 -16.08
CA ASP A 91 -8.97 -9.55 -16.21
C ASP A 91 -8.55 -10.85 -16.90
N PHE A 92 -9.30 -11.93 -16.62
CA PHE A 92 -9.03 -13.23 -17.23
C PHE A 92 -9.31 -13.21 -18.73
N ASP A 93 -8.34 -13.67 -19.52
CA ASP A 93 -8.44 -13.90 -20.95
C ASP A 93 -7.91 -15.30 -21.25
N GLU A 94 -8.70 -16.13 -21.95
CA GLU A 94 -8.32 -17.51 -22.33
C GLU A 94 -7.07 -17.56 -23.23
N ASN A 95 -6.83 -16.50 -24.01
CA ASN A 95 -5.68 -16.39 -24.90
C ASN A 95 -4.45 -15.82 -24.23
N HIS A 96 -4.62 -15.10 -23.09
CA HIS A 96 -3.56 -14.41 -22.36
C HIS A 96 -3.59 -14.79 -20.88
N ARG A 97 -3.06 -15.96 -20.54
CA ARG A 97 -3.11 -16.54 -19.19
C ARG A 97 -2.04 -15.99 -18.23
N VAL A 98 -1.10 -15.21 -18.74
CA VAL A 98 -0.01 -14.61 -17.96
C VAL A 98 -0.08 -13.11 -18.11
N SER A 99 -0.04 -12.40 -16.98
CA SER A 99 0.05 -10.93 -16.94
C SER A 99 1.17 -10.49 -16.01
N ALA A 100 1.73 -9.32 -16.28
CA ALA A 100 2.71 -8.68 -15.43
C ALA A 100 2.18 -7.31 -14.99
N SER A 101 2.57 -6.88 -13.79
CA SER A 101 2.16 -5.60 -13.22
C SER A 101 3.36 -4.93 -12.56
N LEU A 102 3.44 -3.60 -12.67
CA LEU A 102 4.41 -2.77 -11.99
C LEU A 102 3.67 -1.91 -10.96
N GLY A 103 4.18 -1.88 -9.73
CA GLY A 103 3.64 -1.09 -8.64
C GLY A 103 4.70 -0.14 -8.07
N LEU A 104 4.29 1.06 -7.71
CA LEU A 104 5.11 2.01 -6.97
C LEU A 104 4.43 2.28 -5.64
N GLY A 105 5.22 2.35 -4.57
CA GLY A 105 4.74 2.62 -3.23
C GLY A 105 5.63 3.61 -2.52
N GLN A 106 5.03 4.44 -1.69
CA GLN A 106 5.73 5.38 -0.83
C GLN A 106 5.14 5.31 0.57
N TYR A 107 6.01 5.35 1.58
CA TYR A 107 5.61 5.46 2.98
C TYR A 107 6.61 6.34 3.72
N HIS A 108 6.11 7.44 4.31
CA HIS A 108 6.95 8.50 4.87
C HIS A 108 8.06 8.93 3.90
N SER A 109 9.31 8.80 4.30
CA SER A 109 10.50 9.20 3.51
C SER A 109 11.07 8.08 2.63
N SER A 110 10.41 6.92 2.54
CA SER A 110 10.88 5.77 1.78
C SER A 110 9.97 5.47 0.60
N GLY A 111 10.58 5.16 -0.55
CA GLY A 111 9.91 4.69 -1.75
C GLY A 111 10.34 3.27 -2.11
N ALA A 112 9.46 2.53 -2.77
CA ALA A 112 9.71 1.21 -3.31
C ALA A 112 9.06 1.04 -4.69
N ALA A 113 9.65 0.17 -5.52
CA ALA A 113 9.06 -0.32 -6.75
C ALA A 113 8.85 -1.83 -6.65
N ALA A 114 7.74 -2.32 -7.19
CA ALA A 114 7.40 -3.74 -7.20
C ALA A 114 7.09 -4.22 -8.61
N LEU A 115 7.43 -5.48 -8.88
CA LEU A 115 7.06 -6.18 -10.10
C LEU A 115 6.30 -7.45 -9.70
N GLY A 116 5.17 -7.72 -10.36
CA GLY A 116 4.37 -8.92 -10.15
C GLY A 116 4.11 -9.67 -11.43
N ILE A 117 4.10 -10.99 -11.34
CA ILE A 117 3.69 -11.91 -12.40
C ILE A 117 2.48 -12.68 -11.88
N PHE A 118 1.45 -12.77 -12.71
CA PHE A 118 0.20 -13.45 -12.41
C PHE A 118 -0.05 -14.50 -13.48
N VAL A 119 -0.23 -15.75 -13.06
CA VAL A 119 -0.51 -16.88 -13.94
C VAL A 119 -1.91 -17.38 -13.62
N ARG A 120 -2.81 -17.36 -14.61
CA ARG A 120 -4.20 -17.82 -14.51
C ARG A 120 -4.44 -19.02 -15.44
N PRO A 121 -4.15 -20.25 -15.01
CA PRO A 121 -4.44 -21.45 -15.81
C PRO A 121 -5.93 -21.59 -16.13
N THR A 122 -6.78 -21.20 -15.19
CA THR A 122 -8.23 -21.14 -15.34
C THR A 122 -8.77 -19.84 -14.71
N GLU A 123 -10.00 -19.50 -15.00
CA GLU A 123 -10.64 -18.32 -14.41
C GLU A 123 -10.74 -18.39 -12.88
N ASN A 124 -10.96 -19.58 -12.37
CA ASN A 124 -11.18 -19.78 -10.95
C ASN A 124 -9.87 -19.99 -10.16
N PHE A 125 -8.73 -20.09 -10.85
CA PHE A 125 -7.44 -20.35 -10.22
C PHE A 125 -6.38 -19.38 -10.73
N MET A 126 -5.66 -18.74 -9.79
CA MET A 126 -4.55 -17.85 -10.11
C MET A 126 -3.41 -18.05 -9.12
N VAL A 127 -2.19 -18.04 -9.63
CA VAL A 127 -0.94 -17.98 -8.86
C VAL A 127 -0.31 -16.62 -9.14
N SER A 128 0.15 -15.95 -8.10
CA SER A 128 0.87 -14.68 -8.19
C SER A 128 2.23 -14.76 -7.53
N LEU A 129 3.22 -14.16 -8.16
CA LEU A 129 4.56 -13.97 -7.62
C LEU A 129 4.89 -12.49 -7.74
N GLY A 130 5.26 -11.85 -6.65
CA GLY A 130 5.67 -10.46 -6.62
C GLY A 130 6.99 -10.26 -5.89
N GLY A 131 7.74 -9.26 -6.34
CA GLY A 131 8.95 -8.81 -5.69
C GLY A 131 9.01 -7.30 -5.68
N SER A 132 9.56 -6.72 -4.62
CA SER A 132 9.76 -5.28 -4.52
C SER A 132 11.15 -4.94 -4.02
N ILE A 133 11.65 -3.78 -4.46
CA ILE A 133 12.92 -3.19 -4.08
C ILE A 133 12.70 -1.78 -3.54
N ALA A 134 13.34 -1.45 -2.43
CA ALA A 134 13.34 -0.10 -1.85
C ALA A 134 14.75 0.49 -1.84
N SER A 135 14.86 1.76 -1.49
CA SER A 135 16.15 2.45 -1.31
C SER A 135 16.99 1.72 -0.25
N GLY A 136 18.23 1.32 -0.62
CA GLY A 136 19.17 0.58 0.24
C GLY A 136 19.25 -0.92 -0.07
N SER A 137 18.74 -1.36 -1.24
CA SER A 137 18.82 -2.74 -1.73
C SER A 137 18.05 -3.76 -0.87
N ASP A 138 17.09 -3.30 -0.07
CA ASP A 138 16.17 -4.20 0.64
C ASP A 138 15.20 -4.82 -0.37
N LEU A 139 15.05 -6.13 -0.29
CA LEU A 139 14.15 -6.92 -1.14
C LEU A 139 13.02 -7.49 -0.28
N MET A 140 11.81 -7.44 -0.82
CA MET A 140 10.65 -8.13 -0.25
C MET A 140 9.92 -8.87 -1.36
N GLY A 141 9.44 -10.08 -1.09
CA GLY A 141 8.70 -10.88 -2.06
C GLY A 141 7.42 -11.42 -1.46
N ASN A 142 6.48 -11.74 -2.34
CA ASN A 142 5.25 -12.46 -1.98
C ASN A 142 4.95 -13.55 -3.01
N LEU A 143 4.27 -14.59 -2.54
CA LEU A 143 3.67 -15.64 -3.35
C LEU A 143 2.21 -15.76 -2.92
N GLY A 144 1.29 -15.72 -3.86
CA GLY A 144 -0.14 -15.85 -3.61
C GLY A 144 -0.76 -16.96 -4.45
N VAL A 145 -1.72 -17.67 -3.86
CA VAL A 145 -2.58 -18.61 -4.55
C VAL A 145 -4.02 -18.16 -4.32
N HIS A 146 -4.77 -18.01 -5.39
CA HIS A 146 -6.13 -17.51 -5.35
C HIS A 146 -7.06 -18.53 -6.00
N TYR A 147 -8.14 -18.85 -5.33
CA TYR A 147 -9.17 -19.74 -5.85
C TYR A 147 -10.55 -19.16 -5.62
N ARG A 148 -11.37 -19.17 -6.67
CA ARG A 148 -12.76 -18.71 -6.60
C ARG A 148 -13.66 -19.90 -6.34
N PHE A 149 -14.41 -19.85 -5.23
CA PHE A 149 -15.40 -20.87 -4.86
C PHE A 149 -16.78 -20.45 -5.34
N GLY A 150 -17.56 -21.40 -5.84
CA GLY A 150 -19.01 -21.28 -6.07
C GLY A 150 -19.42 -20.61 -7.37
N GLY A 151 -20.57 -21.08 -7.87
CA GLY A 151 -21.37 -20.48 -8.94
C GLY A 151 -20.89 -20.83 -10.36
N ASP A 152 -21.72 -21.61 -11.08
CA ASP A 152 -21.76 -21.55 -12.53
C ASP A 152 -22.20 -20.13 -12.93
N SER A 153 -21.25 -19.24 -13.11
CA SER A 153 -21.54 -18.02 -13.82
C SER A 153 -21.84 -18.41 -15.27
N VAL A 154 -23.06 -18.13 -15.71
CA VAL A 154 -23.36 -18.14 -17.17
C VAL A 154 -22.42 -17.12 -17.78
N ARG A 155 -21.30 -17.62 -18.30
CA ARG A 155 -20.36 -16.77 -19.03
C ARG A 155 -20.86 -16.56 -20.42
N VAL A 156 -21.11 -15.35 -20.72
CA VAL A 156 -21.10 -14.93 -22.12
C VAL A 156 -19.60 -14.73 -22.45
N ASN A 157 -19.02 -15.75 -23.10
CA ASN A 157 -17.67 -15.67 -23.61
C ASN A 157 -17.58 -14.45 -24.54
N LYS A 158 -16.59 -13.57 -24.34
CA LYS A 158 -16.40 -12.37 -25.17
C LYS A 158 -16.36 -12.71 -26.67
N THR A 159 -15.74 -13.83 -27.02
CA THR A 159 -15.68 -14.35 -28.38
C THR A 159 -17.08 -14.74 -28.87
N GLU A 160 -17.86 -15.43 -28.07
CA GLU A 160 -19.24 -15.86 -28.39
C GLU A 160 -20.17 -14.64 -28.52
N LEU A 161 -20.05 -13.67 -27.60
CA LEU A 161 -20.79 -12.41 -27.67
C LEU A 161 -20.45 -11.62 -28.95
N THR A 162 -19.16 -11.54 -29.30
CA THR A 162 -18.71 -10.88 -30.54
C THR A 162 -19.27 -11.59 -31.77
N GLN A 163 -19.32 -12.91 -31.73
CA GLN A 163 -19.89 -13.72 -32.82
C GLN A 163 -21.40 -13.53 -32.93
N GLN A 164 -22.13 -13.51 -31.80
CA GLN A 164 -23.56 -13.21 -31.76
C GLN A 164 -23.86 -11.79 -32.28
N VAL A 165 -23.09 -10.79 -31.88
CA VAL A 165 -23.21 -9.40 -32.37
C VAL A 165 -22.96 -9.33 -33.88
N SER A 166 -21.97 -10.04 -34.42
CA SER A 166 -21.69 -10.06 -35.85
C SER A 166 -22.83 -10.71 -36.64
N THR A 167 -23.40 -11.82 -36.13
CA THR A 167 -24.55 -12.52 -36.73
C THR A 167 -25.79 -11.63 -36.72
N LEU A 168 -26.13 -11.03 -35.58
CA LEU A 168 -27.27 -10.11 -35.48
C LEU A 168 -27.10 -8.87 -36.38
N THR A 169 -25.86 -8.38 -36.55
CA THR A 169 -25.58 -7.27 -37.45
C THR A 169 -25.81 -7.66 -38.92
N ALA A 170 -25.42 -8.89 -39.31
CA ALA A 170 -25.65 -9.40 -40.64
C ALA A 170 -27.17 -9.62 -40.92
N GLU A 171 -27.89 -10.21 -39.95
CA GLU A 171 -29.35 -10.36 -40.02
C GLU A 171 -30.08 -9.02 -40.14
N ASN A 172 -29.67 -8.01 -39.39
CA ASN A 172 -30.24 -6.67 -39.47
C ASN A 172 -30.02 -6.02 -40.85
N ARG A 173 -28.86 -6.24 -41.47
CA ARG A 173 -28.60 -5.77 -42.85
C ARG A 173 -29.50 -6.48 -43.87
N ASP A 174 -29.67 -7.79 -43.74
CA ASP A 174 -30.54 -8.56 -44.63
C ASP A 174 -32.01 -8.14 -44.48
N LEU A 175 -32.49 -7.96 -43.24
CA LEU A 175 -33.83 -7.46 -42.94
C LEU A 175 -34.03 -6.05 -43.49
N SER A 176 -33.05 -5.16 -43.38
CA SER A 176 -33.12 -3.81 -43.96
C SER A 176 -33.20 -3.84 -45.46
N ALA A 177 -32.43 -4.71 -46.12
CA ALA A 177 -32.49 -4.90 -47.57
C ALA A 177 -33.86 -5.46 -48.07
N LYS A 178 -34.40 -6.44 -47.33
CA LYS A 178 -35.75 -6.98 -47.58
C LYS A 178 -36.84 -5.94 -47.39
N LEU A 179 -36.72 -5.11 -46.36
CA LEU A 179 -37.64 -3.98 -46.10
C LEU A 179 -37.62 -2.95 -47.27
N ALA A 180 -36.41 -2.56 -47.68
CA ALA A 180 -36.25 -1.65 -48.82
C ALA A 180 -36.86 -2.22 -50.12
N SER A 181 -36.62 -3.52 -50.40
CA SER A 181 -37.23 -4.21 -51.54
C SER A 181 -38.76 -4.27 -51.43
N SER A 182 -39.30 -4.53 -50.25
CA SER A 182 -40.75 -4.56 -50.00
C SER A 182 -41.38 -3.18 -50.16
N ASN A 183 -40.72 -2.12 -49.66
CA ASN A 183 -41.20 -0.74 -49.86
C ASN A 183 -41.19 -0.33 -51.32
N SER A 184 -40.16 -0.68 -52.08
CA SER A 184 -40.11 -0.41 -53.53
C SER A 184 -41.24 -1.14 -54.28
N LYS A 185 -41.57 -2.38 -53.94
CA LYS A 185 -42.70 -3.12 -54.49
C LYS A 185 -44.04 -2.48 -54.11
N LEU A 186 -44.15 -1.97 -52.88
CA LEU A 186 -45.35 -1.27 -52.43
C LEU A 186 -45.57 0.04 -53.21
N GLU A 187 -44.51 0.84 -53.40
CA GLU A 187 -44.54 2.06 -54.17
C GLU A 187 -44.94 1.78 -55.62
N ALA A 188 -44.37 0.72 -56.24
CA ALA A 188 -44.77 0.32 -57.60
C ALA A 188 -46.25 -0.15 -57.74
N ALA A 189 -46.72 -0.86 -56.66
CA ALA A 189 -48.15 -1.27 -56.62
C ALA A 189 -49.04 -0.06 -56.41
N THR A 190 -48.68 0.90 -55.57
CA THR A 190 -49.44 2.14 -55.36
C THR A 190 -49.52 2.95 -56.63
N SER A 191 -48.41 3.17 -57.32
CA SER A 191 -48.40 3.85 -58.63
C SER A 191 -49.28 3.16 -59.68
N LYS A 192 -49.33 1.83 -59.68
CA LYS A 192 -50.18 1.07 -60.54
C LYS A 192 -51.68 1.22 -60.25
N ILE A 193 -52.01 1.28 -58.96
CA ILE A 193 -53.37 1.59 -58.47
C ILE A 193 -53.78 2.98 -58.90
N ASP A 194 -52.94 3.99 -58.73
CA ASP A 194 -53.22 5.37 -59.15
C ASP A 194 -53.52 5.47 -60.67
N SER A 195 -52.66 4.81 -61.46
CA SER A 195 -52.89 4.77 -62.93
C SER A 195 -54.19 4.07 -63.33
N LEU A 196 -54.59 3.02 -62.59
CA LEU A 196 -55.86 2.34 -62.79
C LEU A 196 -57.04 3.23 -62.37
N MET A 197 -56.94 3.96 -61.32
CA MET A 197 -57.95 4.91 -60.84
C MET A 197 -58.14 6.05 -61.89
N GLU A 198 -57.07 6.62 -62.47
CA GLU A 198 -57.17 7.61 -63.54
C GLU A 198 -57.87 7.05 -64.75
N ARG A 199 -57.57 5.81 -65.10
CA ARG A 199 -58.26 5.13 -66.26
C ARG A 199 -59.73 4.92 -65.94
N ILE A 200 -60.11 4.55 -64.73
CA ILE A 200 -61.50 4.39 -64.32
C ILE A 200 -62.21 5.73 -64.41
N HIS A 201 -61.66 6.83 -63.86
CA HIS A 201 -62.25 8.17 -63.94
C HIS A 201 -62.41 8.62 -65.41
N ALA A 202 -61.44 8.31 -66.28
CA ALA A 202 -61.58 8.64 -67.76
C ALA A 202 -62.68 7.85 -68.43
N ILE A 203 -62.92 6.62 -68.01
CA ILE A 203 -64.04 5.80 -68.55
C ILE A 203 -65.41 6.30 -68.08
N GLU A 204 -65.50 6.62 -66.77
CA GLU A 204 -66.71 7.20 -66.17
C GLU A 204 -67.09 8.56 -66.81
N ALA A 205 -66.10 9.43 -67.05
CA ALA A 205 -66.31 10.68 -67.75
C ALA A 205 -66.84 10.44 -69.14
N LYS A 206 -66.39 9.44 -69.93
CA LYS A 206 -66.89 9.08 -71.24
C LYS A 206 -68.28 8.45 -71.21
N LEU A 207 -68.64 7.77 -70.11
CA LEU A 207 -69.97 7.15 -69.95
C LEU A 207 -71.05 8.17 -69.66
N ASN A 208 -70.70 9.20 -68.88
CA ASN A 208 -71.59 10.31 -68.46
C ASN A 208 -71.79 11.37 -69.56
N MET A 209 -71.07 11.29 -70.68
CA MET A 209 -71.20 12.18 -71.86
C MET A 209 -72.08 11.62 -73.01
N LYS A 210 -72.72 10.45 -72.77
CA LYS A 210 -73.72 9.87 -73.65
C LYS A 210 -75.09 9.95 -73.01
#